data_ad867847e82debc33d5e412a8b443d99
#
_entry.id   ad867847e82debc33d5e412a8b443d99
#
_cell.length_a   1.000
_cell.length_b   1.000
_cell.length_c   1.000
_cell.angle_alpha   90.00
_cell.angle_beta   90.00
_cell.angle_gamma   90.00
#
_symmetry.space_group_name_H-M   'P 1'
#
loop_
_entity.id
_entity.type
_entity.pdbx_description
1 polymer ?
#
loop_
_entity_poly.entity_id
_entity_poly.type
_entity_poly.pdbx_seq_one_letter_code
_entity_poly.pdbx_strand_id
1 'polypeptide(L)'
;MTHANAPLSVEGRRRLIERCKTRPIAHVAAEMGISRATTSKWVNRRHGELGLIDRSSTPHHQPSATPVDVVTRIEEMRRAHKWSATRIAHELTVDGMVISRRTVTRHLAVLGLNRRKFIDPNGKTNREPRTITARRPGHMVHVDVKKAGRIPDGGGWRVHGRGSQQAKAVARRKGKSERGGYVYLHSAIDGYSRLAYTEELPDEKAATAVAFLHRARVWFAAHGITHIERVVTDNGACYRADAFARSLLGSRHQRITPYTPRHDGKVERYNRILAEEFLYARTWLSEDQRREALAIWNIHYNFHRPHSAADGEPPASRLRQGVSNVLASYN
;
A
#
# COMPACT_ATOMS: atom_id res chain seq x y z
N MET A 1 -27.68 -17.21 -8.41
CA MET A 1 -26.66 -16.44 -9.16
C MET A 1 -26.49 -17.08 -10.53
N THR A 2 -26.42 -16.31 -11.59
CA THR A 2 -26.11 -16.83 -12.92
C THR A 2 -24.60 -17.00 -13.07
N HIS A 3 -24.16 -18.09 -13.70
CA HIS A 3 -22.75 -18.30 -14.00
C HIS A 3 -22.23 -17.21 -14.93
N ALA A 4 -21.04 -16.66 -14.69
CA ALA A 4 -20.47 -15.54 -15.47
C ALA A 4 -20.40 -15.83 -16.99
N ASN A 5 -20.20 -17.09 -17.36
CA ASN A 5 -20.11 -17.56 -18.77
C ASN A 5 -21.41 -18.22 -19.25
N ALA A 6 -22.55 -17.99 -18.59
CA ALA A 6 -23.81 -18.53 -19.06
C ALA A 6 -24.25 -17.83 -20.36
N PRO A 7 -24.53 -18.58 -21.46
CA PRO A 7 -24.90 -17.99 -22.75
C PRO A 7 -26.23 -17.22 -22.70
N LEU A 8 -27.05 -17.44 -21.68
CA LEU A 8 -28.28 -16.73 -21.44
C LEU A 8 -28.42 -16.30 -19.98
N SER A 9 -28.77 -15.02 -19.77
CA SER A 9 -29.23 -14.54 -18.46
C SER A 9 -30.58 -15.18 -18.06
N VAL A 10 -31.00 -15.04 -16.80
CA VAL A 10 -32.31 -15.51 -16.35
C VAL A 10 -33.42 -14.90 -17.18
N GLU A 11 -33.33 -13.62 -17.48
CA GLU A 11 -34.30 -12.92 -18.34
C GLU A 11 -34.28 -13.44 -19.79
N GLY A 12 -33.08 -13.71 -20.32
CA GLY A 12 -32.93 -14.34 -21.63
C GLY A 12 -33.60 -15.73 -21.68
N ARG A 13 -33.51 -16.52 -20.61
CA ARG A 13 -34.17 -17.83 -20.48
C ARG A 13 -35.69 -17.68 -20.40
N ARG A 14 -36.19 -16.65 -19.68
CA ARG A 14 -37.61 -16.35 -19.62
C ARG A 14 -38.18 -16.02 -21.01
N ARG A 15 -37.53 -15.12 -21.75
CA ARG A 15 -37.91 -14.73 -23.11
C ARG A 15 -37.87 -15.92 -24.08
N LEU A 16 -36.86 -16.79 -23.94
CA LEU A 16 -36.75 -18.00 -24.75
C LEU A 16 -37.94 -18.93 -24.53
N ILE A 17 -38.32 -19.18 -23.30
CA ILE A 17 -39.45 -20.05 -22.95
C ILE A 17 -40.76 -19.45 -23.46
N GLU A 18 -40.94 -18.15 -23.27
CA GLU A 18 -42.16 -17.45 -23.75
C GLU A 18 -42.33 -17.57 -25.27
N ARG A 19 -41.25 -17.36 -26.04
CA ARG A 19 -41.26 -17.53 -27.51
C ARG A 19 -41.53 -18.98 -27.93
N CYS A 20 -41.06 -19.95 -27.18
CA CYS A 20 -41.29 -21.37 -27.45
C CYS A 20 -42.73 -21.85 -27.17
N LYS A 21 -43.57 -21.04 -26.53
CA LYS A 21 -45.00 -21.34 -26.35
C LYS A 21 -45.77 -21.29 -27.68
N THR A 22 -45.36 -20.43 -28.58
CA THR A 22 -46.06 -20.18 -29.84
C THR A 22 -45.25 -20.57 -31.10
N ARG A 23 -43.97 -20.87 -30.96
CA ARG A 23 -43.03 -21.11 -32.03
C ARG A 23 -42.21 -22.37 -31.80
N PRO A 24 -41.86 -23.12 -32.89
CA PRO A 24 -41.01 -24.31 -32.78
C PRO A 24 -39.65 -24.02 -32.15
N ILE A 25 -39.18 -24.92 -31.25
CA ILE A 25 -37.89 -24.80 -30.53
C ILE A 25 -36.72 -24.56 -31.50
N ALA A 26 -36.71 -25.20 -32.65
CA ALA A 26 -35.63 -25.06 -33.63
C ALA A 26 -35.53 -23.63 -34.18
N HIS A 27 -36.66 -22.98 -34.47
CA HIS A 27 -36.71 -21.62 -34.99
C HIS A 27 -36.26 -20.61 -33.92
N VAL A 28 -36.74 -20.76 -32.67
CA VAL A 28 -36.34 -19.87 -31.56
C VAL A 28 -34.85 -20.03 -31.24
N ALA A 29 -34.31 -21.26 -31.32
CA ALA A 29 -32.91 -21.52 -31.12
C ALA A 29 -32.04 -20.79 -32.17
N ALA A 30 -32.40 -20.89 -33.44
CA ALA A 30 -31.69 -20.20 -34.53
C ALA A 30 -31.76 -18.68 -34.39
N GLU A 31 -32.94 -18.13 -34.10
CA GLU A 31 -33.17 -16.69 -33.88
C GLU A 31 -32.34 -16.13 -32.74
N MET A 32 -32.21 -16.87 -31.66
CA MET A 32 -31.43 -16.47 -30.48
C MET A 32 -29.95 -16.85 -30.53
N GLY A 33 -29.47 -17.45 -31.61
CA GLY A 33 -28.06 -17.83 -31.77
C GLY A 33 -27.59 -18.90 -30.79
N ILE A 34 -28.48 -19.79 -30.32
CA ILE A 34 -28.17 -20.87 -29.39
C ILE A 34 -28.52 -22.24 -29.91
N SER A 35 -27.91 -23.28 -29.35
CA SER A 35 -28.20 -24.64 -29.79
C SER A 35 -29.64 -25.09 -29.46
N ARG A 36 -30.23 -25.93 -30.33
CA ARG A 36 -31.52 -26.55 -30.09
C ARG A 36 -31.56 -27.34 -28.77
N ALA A 37 -30.44 -28.00 -28.41
CA ALA A 37 -30.31 -28.73 -27.15
C ALA A 37 -30.40 -27.81 -25.93
N THR A 38 -29.74 -26.63 -25.97
CA THR A 38 -29.83 -25.62 -24.93
C THR A 38 -31.26 -25.08 -24.80
N THR A 39 -31.93 -24.82 -25.90
CA THR A 39 -33.32 -24.35 -25.91
C THR A 39 -34.26 -25.38 -25.28
N SER A 40 -34.19 -26.65 -25.75
CA SER A 40 -34.96 -27.76 -25.20
C SER A 40 -34.72 -27.96 -23.70
N LYS A 41 -33.46 -27.85 -23.25
CA LYS A 41 -33.10 -27.93 -21.81
C LYS A 41 -33.84 -26.88 -21.00
N TRP A 42 -33.92 -25.64 -21.45
CA TRP A 42 -34.59 -24.58 -20.69
C TRP A 42 -36.11 -24.69 -20.76
N VAL A 43 -36.67 -25.05 -21.91
CA VAL A 43 -38.12 -25.32 -22.06
C VAL A 43 -38.58 -26.43 -21.12
N ASN A 44 -37.79 -27.50 -20.98
CA ASN A 44 -38.10 -28.64 -20.09
C ASN A 44 -37.91 -28.30 -18.58
N ARG A 45 -37.17 -27.23 -18.27
CA ARG A 45 -36.95 -26.75 -16.89
C ARG A 45 -37.96 -25.69 -16.42
N ARG A 46 -39.03 -25.44 -17.15
CA ARG A 46 -40.01 -24.37 -16.90
C ARG A 46 -40.88 -24.48 -15.65
N HIS A 47 -40.43 -25.15 -14.60
CA HIS A 47 -41.15 -25.26 -13.32
C HIS A 47 -40.92 -23.98 -12.47
N GLY A 48 -41.55 -22.87 -12.86
CA GLY A 48 -41.45 -21.59 -12.17
C GLY A 48 -40.11 -20.87 -12.29
N GLU A 49 -39.92 -19.77 -11.60
CA GLU A 49 -38.69 -18.93 -11.64
C GLU A 49 -37.44 -19.68 -11.16
N LEU A 50 -37.58 -20.60 -10.22
CA LEU A 50 -36.46 -21.41 -9.71
C LEU A 50 -35.89 -22.36 -10.80
N GLY A 51 -36.67 -22.74 -11.78
CA GLY A 51 -36.22 -23.55 -12.92
C GLY A 51 -35.25 -22.80 -13.85
N LEU A 52 -35.29 -21.46 -13.82
CA LEU A 52 -34.44 -20.61 -14.66
C LEU A 52 -33.07 -20.34 -14.06
N ILE A 53 -32.83 -20.67 -12.80
CA ILE A 53 -31.57 -20.50 -12.11
C ILE A 53 -30.62 -21.65 -12.48
N ASP A 54 -29.31 -21.34 -12.55
CA ASP A 54 -28.31 -22.39 -12.77
C ASP A 54 -28.28 -23.34 -11.58
N ARG A 55 -28.31 -24.61 -11.86
CA ARG A 55 -28.10 -25.65 -10.85
C ARG A 55 -26.62 -25.70 -10.49
N SER A 56 -26.31 -26.06 -9.24
CA SER A 56 -24.95 -26.33 -8.84
C SER A 56 -24.33 -27.41 -9.72
N SER A 57 -23.11 -27.16 -10.19
CA SER A 57 -22.29 -28.14 -10.90
C SER A 57 -21.49 -29.03 -9.96
N THR A 58 -21.65 -28.84 -8.65
CA THR A 58 -20.97 -29.65 -7.65
C THR A 58 -21.47 -31.08 -7.72
N PRO A 59 -20.61 -32.10 -7.85
CA PRO A 59 -21.00 -33.50 -7.83
C PRO A 59 -21.75 -33.85 -6.55
N HIS A 60 -22.82 -34.61 -6.66
CA HIS A 60 -23.57 -35.12 -5.52
C HIS A 60 -22.78 -36.17 -4.69
N HIS A 61 -21.84 -36.86 -5.34
CA HIS A 61 -20.94 -37.81 -4.72
C HIS A 61 -19.49 -37.38 -4.98
N GLN A 62 -18.70 -37.26 -3.91
CA GLN A 62 -17.30 -36.84 -3.96
C GLN A 62 -16.45 -37.87 -3.19
N PRO A 63 -16.07 -38.99 -3.80
CA PRO A 63 -15.32 -40.05 -3.13
C PRO A 63 -13.95 -39.60 -2.59
N SER A 64 -13.38 -38.55 -3.19
CA SER A 64 -12.11 -37.92 -2.77
C SER A 64 -12.28 -36.79 -1.75
N ALA A 65 -13.48 -36.53 -1.27
CA ALA A 65 -13.69 -35.52 -0.24
C ALA A 65 -12.96 -35.92 1.05
N THR A 66 -12.32 -34.94 1.69
CA THR A 66 -11.70 -35.15 3.00
C THR A 66 -12.77 -35.51 4.00
N PRO A 67 -12.65 -36.63 4.75
CA PRO A 67 -13.61 -37.02 5.76
C PRO A 67 -13.84 -35.94 6.82
N VAL A 68 -15.05 -35.86 7.34
CA VAL A 68 -15.47 -34.79 8.28
C VAL A 68 -14.66 -34.83 9.58
N ASP A 69 -14.36 -36.00 10.08
CA ASP A 69 -13.52 -36.24 11.28
C ASP A 69 -12.09 -35.66 11.09
N VAL A 70 -11.51 -35.86 9.90
CA VAL A 70 -10.19 -35.26 9.55
C VAL A 70 -10.26 -33.74 9.51
N VAL A 71 -11.35 -33.16 8.98
CA VAL A 71 -11.55 -31.71 8.97
C VAL A 71 -11.70 -31.16 10.38
N THR A 72 -12.47 -31.87 11.24
CA THR A 72 -12.61 -31.51 12.66
C THR A 72 -11.25 -31.56 13.37
N ARG A 73 -10.45 -32.58 13.11
CA ARG A 73 -9.12 -32.72 13.70
C ARG A 73 -8.17 -31.59 13.25
N ILE A 74 -8.26 -31.17 11.98
CA ILE A 74 -7.53 -30.00 11.46
C ILE A 74 -7.91 -28.71 12.23
N GLU A 75 -9.21 -28.52 12.49
CA GLU A 75 -9.72 -27.38 13.24
C GLU A 75 -9.22 -27.39 14.68
N GLU A 76 -9.36 -28.50 15.39
CA GLU A 76 -8.90 -28.68 16.76
C GLU A 76 -7.40 -28.35 16.91
N MET A 77 -6.54 -28.98 16.08
CA MET A 77 -5.11 -28.76 16.11
C MET A 77 -4.78 -27.26 15.83
N ARG A 78 -5.52 -26.65 14.91
CA ARG A 78 -5.33 -25.24 14.59
C ARG A 78 -5.73 -24.33 15.73
N ARG A 79 -6.84 -24.58 16.40
CA ARG A 79 -7.33 -23.77 17.53
C ARG A 79 -6.50 -24.01 18.80
N ALA A 80 -6.25 -25.26 19.17
CA ALA A 80 -5.53 -25.59 20.40
C ALA A 80 -4.04 -25.21 20.32
N HIS A 81 -3.35 -25.64 19.27
CA HIS A 81 -1.90 -25.53 19.18
C HIS A 81 -1.42 -24.39 18.30
N LYS A 82 -2.32 -23.69 17.58
CA LYS A 82 -1.96 -22.61 16.64
C LYS A 82 -0.99 -23.05 15.53
N TRP A 83 -0.94 -24.35 15.23
CA TRP A 83 0.00 -24.93 14.26
C TRP A 83 -0.23 -24.47 12.84
N SER A 84 0.85 -24.44 12.06
CA SER A 84 0.78 -24.15 10.63
C SER A 84 0.17 -25.32 9.85
N ALA A 85 -0.34 -25.07 8.64
CA ALA A 85 -0.85 -26.13 7.77
C ALA A 85 0.17 -27.25 7.50
N THR A 86 1.46 -26.90 7.43
CA THR A 86 2.55 -27.88 7.25
C THR A 86 2.69 -28.77 8.49
N ARG A 87 2.64 -28.19 9.68
CA ARG A 87 2.74 -28.96 10.93
C ARG A 87 1.52 -29.86 11.11
N ILE A 88 0.31 -29.34 10.88
CA ILE A 88 -0.93 -30.11 10.95
C ILE A 88 -0.90 -31.31 9.99
N ALA A 89 -0.47 -31.10 8.74
CA ALA A 89 -0.36 -32.18 7.75
C ALA A 89 0.64 -33.25 8.21
N HIS A 90 1.76 -32.85 8.82
CA HIS A 90 2.74 -33.78 9.37
C HIS A 90 2.14 -34.63 10.52
N GLU A 91 1.51 -34.00 11.50
CA GLU A 91 0.91 -34.69 12.64
C GLU A 91 -0.17 -35.66 12.21
N LEU A 92 -1.06 -35.26 11.28
CA LEU A 92 -2.07 -36.13 10.71
C LEU A 92 -1.46 -37.36 10.00
N THR A 93 -0.30 -37.14 9.31
CA THR A 93 0.41 -38.26 8.67
C THR A 93 1.00 -39.21 9.71
N VAL A 94 1.52 -38.70 10.82
CA VAL A 94 1.98 -39.54 11.95
C VAL A 94 0.84 -40.34 12.56
N ASP A 95 -0.36 -39.74 12.65
CA ASP A 95 -1.60 -40.40 13.11
C ASP A 95 -2.20 -41.37 12.05
N GLY A 96 -1.50 -41.64 10.94
CA GLY A 96 -1.92 -42.53 9.87
C GLY A 96 -2.85 -41.92 8.82
N MET A 97 -3.16 -40.62 8.92
CA MET A 97 -4.03 -39.90 7.99
C MET A 97 -3.20 -39.10 6.97
N VAL A 98 -2.95 -39.70 5.82
CA VAL A 98 -2.13 -39.04 4.75
C VAL A 98 -2.90 -37.92 4.09
N ILE A 99 -2.54 -36.69 4.37
CA ILE A 99 -3.16 -35.50 3.81
C ILE A 99 -2.10 -34.46 3.36
N SER A 100 -2.31 -33.85 2.19
CA SER A 100 -1.39 -32.84 1.72
C SER A 100 -1.52 -31.50 2.48
N ARG A 101 -0.39 -30.79 2.64
CA ARG A 101 -0.39 -29.42 3.16
C ARG A 101 -1.39 -28.52 2.43
N ARG A 102 -1.53 -28.69 1.09
CA ARG A 102 -2.42 -27.88 0.27
C ARG A 102 -3.89 -28.11 0.65
N THR A 103 -4.26 -29.37 0.93
CA THR A 103 -5.60 -29.72 1.39
C THR A 103 -5.88 -29.12 2.77
N VAL A 104 -4.94 -29.23 3.72
CA VAL A 104 -5.07 -28.58 5.02
C VAL A 104 -5.24 -27.05 4.88
N THR A 105 -4.43 -26.40 4.03
CA THR A 105 -4.55 -24.95 3.78
C THR A 105 -5.93 -24.57 3.25
N ARG A 106 -6.50 -25.39 2.34
CA ARG A 106 -7.84 -25.17 1.79
C ARG A 106 -8.92 -25.27 2.87
N HIS A 107 -8.87 -26.30 3.72
CA HIS A 107 -9.81 -26.46 4.83
C HIS A 107 -9.69 -25.32 5.84
N LEU A 108 -8.48 -24.92 6.21
CA LEU A 108 -8.28 -23.77 7.08
C LEU A 108 -8.82 -22.45 6.47
N ALA A 109 -8.81 -22.29 5.16
CA ALA A 109 -9.41 -21.13 4.50
C ALA A 109 -10.95 -21.19 4.56
N VAL A 110 -11.55 -22.35 4.29
CA VAL A 110 -13.01 -22.54 4.37
C VAL A 110 -13.51 -22.32 5.80
N LEU A 111 -12.77 -22.79 6.80
CA LEU A 111 -13.07 -22.60 8.23
C LEU A 111 -12.79 -21.17 8.72
N GLY A 112 -12.23 -20.27 7.89
CA GLY A 112 -11.84 -18.94 8.32
C GLY A 112 -10.61 -18.90 9.23
N LEU A 113 -9.86 -20.00 9.36
CA LEU A 113 -8.71 -20.15 10.25
C LEU A 113 -7.35 -20.04 9.57
N ASN A 114 -7.34 -19.57 8.32
CA ASN A 114 -6.13 -19.43 7.51
C ASN A 114 -5.14 -18.38 8.06
N ARG A 115 -5.65 -17.36 8.73
CA ARG A 115 -4.81 -16.31 9.34
C ARG A 115 -4.82 -16.43 10.87
N ARG A 116 -3.66 -16.26 11.48
CA ARG A 116 -3.48 -16.38 12.93
C ARG A 116 -4.39 -15.44 13.74
N LYS A 117 -4.71 -14.27 13.20
CA LYS A 117 -5.61 -13.30 13.83
C LYS A 117 -7.08 -13.77 13.96
N PHE A 118 -7.47 -14.83 13.23
CA PHE A 118 -8.84 -15.36 13.26
C PHE A 118 -8.97 -16.62 14.14
N ILE A 119 -7.86 -17.09 14.75
CA ILE A 119 -7.88 -18.32 15.56
C ILE A 119 -8.49 -18.06 16.94
N ASP A 120 -8.26 -16.88 17.48
CA ASP A 120 -8.80 -16.50 18.79
C ASP A 120 -10.19 -15.87 18.61
N PRO A 121 -11.20 -16.27 19.40
CA PRO A 121 -12.57 -15.76 19.30
C PRO A 121 -12.67 -14.23 19.39
N ASN A 122 -11.74 -13.61 20.09
CA ASN A 122 -11.68 -12.15 20.27
C ASN A 122 -10.79 -11.44 19.26
N GLY A 123 -10.26 -12.13 18.23
CA GLY A 123 -9.36 -11.53 17.23
C GLY A 123 -8.04 -10.98 17.79
N LYS A 124 -7.73 -11.21 19.05
CA LYS A 124 -6.49 -10.79 19.69
C LYS A 124 -5.37 -11.72 19.24
N THR A 125 -4.49 -11.21 18.41
CA THR A 125 -3.19 -11.87 18.23
C THR A 125 -2.39 -11.67 19.50
N ASN A 126 -1.70 -12.72 19.99
CA ASN A 126 -0.78 -12.65 21.14
C ASN A 126 0.41 -11.69 20.92
N ARG A 127 0.47 -11.04 19.78
CA ARG A 127 1.33 -9.89 19.49
C ARG A 127 0.42 -8.70 19.27
N GLU A 128 0.22 -7.93 20.32
CA GLU A 128 -0.19 -6.54 20.11
C GLU A 128 0.81 -5.92 19.15
N PRO A 129 0.36 -5.38 18.00
CA PRO A 129 1.26 -4.61 17.17
C PRO A 129 1.77 -3.48 18.06
N ARG A 130 3.05 -3.52 18.44
CA ARG A 130 3.72 -2.40 19.11
C ARG A 130 3.74 -1.25 18.12
N THR A 131 2.62 -0.56 18.02
CA THR A 131 2.51 0.65 17.20
C THR A 131 3.12 1.76 18.02
N ILE A 132 4.31 2.18 17.66
CA ILE A 132 4.91 3.36 18.26
C ILE A 132 4.13 4.56 17.74
N THR A 133 3.18 5.05 18.54
CA THR A 133 2.34 6.19 18.20
C THR A 133 2.93 7.45 18.81
N ALA A 134 3.18 8.46 17.99
CA ALA A 134 3.52 9.78 18.48
C ALA A 134 2.31 10.37 19.22
N ARG A 135 2.52 10.89 20.44
CA ARG A 135 1.46 11.32 21.35
C ARG A 135 1.21 12.83 21.31
N ARG A 136 2.19 13.60 20.86
CA ARG A 136 2.18 15.07 20.81
C ARG A 136 3.19 15.56 19.76
N PRO A 137 3.08 16.80 19.29
CA PRO A 137 4.09 17.40 18.44
C PRO A 137 5.49 17.31 19.07
N GLY A 138 6.50 16.96 18.29
CA GLY A 138 7.88 16.81 18.74
C GLY A 138 8.19 15.51 19.52
N HIS A 139 7.20 14.67 19.82
CA HIS A 139 7.48 13.38 20.47
C HIS A 139 8.41 12.49 19.63
N MET A 140 8.21 12.47 18.33
CA MET A 140 9.05 11.70 17.40
C MET A 140 9.13 12.42 16.06
N VAL A 141 10.33 12.74 15.64
CA VAL A 141 10.61 13.26 14.30
C VAL A 141 11.36 12.19 13.51
N HIS A 142 10.78 11.79 12.39
CA HIS A 142 11.39 10.83 11.48
C HIS A 142 12.23 11.58 10.46
N VAL A 143 13.46 11.12 10.22
CA VAL A 143 14.40 11.73 9.28
C VAL A 143 14.84 10.67 8.27
N ASP A 144 14.80 11.03 6.99
CA ASP A 144 15.18 10.13 5.89
C ASP A 144 15.74 10.92 4.70
N VAL A 145 16.47 10.22 3.83
CA VAL A 145 17.03 10.78 2.59
C VAL A 145 16.50 10.02 1.39
N LYS A 146 15.84 10.77 0.50
CA LYS A 146 15.38 10.22 -0.78
C LYS A 146 16.28 10.66 -1.93
N LYS A 147 16.86 9.69 -2.64
CA LYS A 147 17.59 9.96 -3.88
C LYS A 147 16.63 10.18 -5.04
N ALA A 148 16.80 11.28 -5.77
CA ALA A 148 16.07 11.55 -6.99
C ALA A 148 17.06 11.81 -8.14
N GLY A 149 16.75 11.32 -9.32
CA GLY A 149 17.57 11.60 -10.49
C GLY A 149 17.60 13.11 -10.77
N ARG A 150 18.79 13.67 -10.99
CA ARG A 150 18.96 15.08 -11.34
C ARG A 150 18.29 15.36 -12.68
N ILE A 151 17.61 16.48 -12.78
CA ILE A 151 17.01 16.97 -14.01
C ILE A 151 18.10 17.71 -14.82
N PRO A 152 18.38 17.28 -16.05
CA PRO A 152 19.32 17.99 -16.91
C PRO A 152 18.70 19.29 -17.44
N ASP A 153 19.55 20.25 -17.79
CA ASP A 153 19.11 21.49 -18.42
C ASP A 153 18.38 21.21 -19.74
N GLY A 154 17.24 21.83 -19.92
CA GLY A 154 16.29 21.55 -21.01
C GLY A 154 15.37 20.37 -20.76
N GLY A 155 15.42 19.76 -19.59
CA GLY A 155 14.60 18.59 -19.22
C GLY A 155 15.18 17.26 -19.70
N GLY A 156 14.59 16.18 -19.24
CA GLY A 156 14.99 14.83 -19.60
C GLY A 156 13.92 14.10 -20.43
N TRP A 157 13.96 12.76 -20.39
CA TRP A 157 13.01 11.93 -21.13
C TRP A 157 11.52 12.18 -20.78
N ARG A 158 11.24 12.75 -19.62
CA ARG A 158 9.86 13.11 -19.23
C ARG A 158 9.32 14.29 -20.01
N VAL A 159 10.20 15.19 -20.45
CA VAL A 159 9.86 16.36 -21.28
C VAL A 159 9.79 15.96 -22.76
N HIS A 160 10.80 15.23 -23.22
CA HIS A 160 10.99 14.94 -24.65
C HIS A 160 10.44 13.59 -25.12
N GLY A 161 9.95 12.76 -24.19
CA GLY A 161 9.54 11.39 -24.49
C GLY A 161 10.69 10.38 -24.42
N ARG A 162 10.37 9.15 -24.05
CA ARG A 162 11.35 8.04 -24.05
C ARG A 162 11.79 7.73 -25.47
N GLY A 163 13.09 7.60 -25.68
CA GLY A 163 13.65 7.23 -26.99
C GLY A 163 13.83 8.39 -27.97
N SER A 164 13.39 9.61 -27.65
CA SER A 164 13.63 10.79 -28.47
C SER A 164 15.13 11.08 -28.64
N GLN A 165 15.51 11.74 -29.74
CA GLN A 165 16.90 12.13 -29.96
C GLN A 165 17.42 13.07 -28.88
N GLN A 166 16.58 13.99 -28.42
CA GLN A 166 16.88 14.92 -27.33
C GLN A 166 17.14 14.15 -26.02
N ALA A 167 16.27 13.20 -25.65
CA ALA A 167 16.48 12.39 -24.46
C ALA A 167 17.76 11.54 -24.54
N LYS A 168 18.08 10.99 -25.70
CA LYS A 168 19.33 10.26 -25.95
C LYS A 168 20.55 11.17 -25.86
N ALA A 169 20.49 12.39 -26.42
CA ALA A 169 21.56 13.37 -26.35
C ALA A 169 21.84 13.78 -24.90
N VAL A 170 20.79 14.05 -24.13
CA VAL A 170 20.88 14.37 -22.70
C VAL A 170 21.47 13.20 -21.90
N ALA A 171 21.03 11.96 -22.18
CA ALA A 171 21.56 10.77 -21.53
C ALA A 171 23.06 10.56 -21.80
N ARG A 172 23.52 10.83 -23.03
CA ARG A 172 24.96 10.78 -23.39
C ARG A 172 25.80 11.84 -22.66
N ARG A 173 25.25 13.04 -22.45
CA ARG A 173 25.93 14.12 -21.68
C ARG A 173 26.04 13.74 -20.20
N LYS A 174 25.06 13.04 -19.65
CA LYS A 174 25.00 12.62 -18.24
C LYS A 174 26.22 11.78 -17.80
N GLY A 175 26.83 11.02 -18.71
CA GLY A 175 28.03 10.22 -18.46
C GLY A 175 29.36 11.00 -18.49
N LYS A 176 29.34 12.28 -18.98
CA LYS A 176 30.55 13.10 -19.19
C LYS A 176 30.57 14.40 -18.38
N SER A 177 29.51 14.73 -17.66
CA SER A 177 29.36 16.00 -16.95
C SER A 177 29.24 15.78 -15.46
N GLU A 178 29.90 16.63 -14.67
CA GLU A 178 29.74 16.74 -13.21
C GLU A 178 28.29 16.97 -12.76
N ARG A 179 27.41 17.38 -13.67
CA ARG A 179 25.97 17.62 -13.45
C ARG A 179 25.11 16.37 -13.61
N GLY A 180 25.66 15.22 -13.97
CA GLY A 180 24.96 13.94 -13.95
C GLY A 180 24.86 13.37 -12.54
N GLY A 181 23.85 12.52 -12.22
CA GLY A 181 23.78 11.83 -10.94
C GLY A 181 22.46 12.04 -10.23
N TYR A 182 22.55 12.11 -8.90
CA TYR A 182 21.40 12.25 -8.01
C TYR A 182 21.44 13.57 -7.27
N VAL A 183 20.26 14.03 -6.87
CA VAL A 183 20.07 14.99 -5.77
C VAL A 183 19.51 14.24 -4.59
N TYR A 184 19.72 14.77 -3.41
CA TYR A 184 19.37 14.12 -2.15
C TYR A 184 18.34 14.98 -1.42
N LEU A 185 17.13 14.51 -1.34
CA LEU A 185 16.04 15.16 -0.62
C LEU A 185 16.07 14.67 0.81
N HIS A 186 16.57 15.50 1.70
CA HIS A 186 16.54 15.26 3.13
C HIS A 186 15.19 15.72 3.66
N SER A 187 14.48 14.85 4.34
CA SER A 187 13.15 15.11 4.87
C SER A 187 13.10 14.81 6.36
N ALA A 188 12.45 15.67 7.12
CA ALA A 188 12.12 15.47 8.52
C ALA A 188 10.60 15.62 8.68
N ILE A 189 9.94 14.65 9.33
CA ILE A 189 8.51 14.67 9.54
C ILE A 189 8.16 14.43 11.00
N ASP A 190 7.32 15.30 11.59
CA ASP A 190 6.79 15.07 12.90
C ASP A 190 5.76 13.93 12.89
N GLY A 191 5.97 12.96 13.74
CA GLY A 191 5.17 11.75 13.81
C GLY A 191 3.74 11.95 14.28
N TYR A 192 3.44 13.08 14.94
CA TYR A 192 2.11 13.41 15.43
C TYR A 192 1.33 14.28 14.44
N SER A 193 1.84 15.48 14.16
CA SER A 193 1.16 16.44 13.29
C SER A 193 1.24 16.09 11.80
N ARG A 194 2.26 15.35 11.42
CA ARG A 194 2.68 15.11 10.01
C ARG A 194 3.33 16.31 9.36
N LEU A 195 3.60 17.37 10.12
CA LEU A 195 4.34 18.51 9.63
C LEU A 195 5.70 18.05 9.09
N ALA A 196 6.05 18.49 7.89
CA ALA A 196 7.24 18.01 7.19
C ALA A 196 8.11 19.16 6.69
N TYR A 197 9.41 18.98 6.80
CA TYR A 197 10.41 19.88 6.24
C TYR A 197 11.34 19.11 5.30
N THR A 198 11.52 19.60 4.10
CA THR A 198 12.35 18.94 3.06
C THR A 198 13.28 19.94 2.40
N GLU A 199 14.54 19.53 2.26
CA GLU A 199 15.56 20.26 1.51
C GLU A 199 16.22 19.39 0.46
N GLU A 200 16.59 19.99 -0.65
CA GLU A 200 17.49 19.39 -1.63
C GLU A 200 18.94 19.71 -1.27
N LEU A 201 19.74 18.66 -1.05
CA LEU A 201 21.13 18.77 -0.62
C LEU A 201 22.06 17.99 -1.56
N PRO A 202 23.36 18.30 -1.57
CA PRO A 202 24.28 17.74 -2.55
C PRO A 202 24.60 16.26 -2.35
N ASP A 203 24.50 15.77 -1.13
CA ASP A 203 24.87 14.40 -0.78
C ASP A 203 24.14 13.89 0.48
N GLU A 204 24.39 12.64 0.85
CA GLU A 204 23.89 11.99 2.05
C GLU A 204 24.99 11.75 3.11
N LYS A 205 26.04 12.58 3.13
CA LYS A 205 27.12 12.46 4.10
C LYS A 205 26.69 12.86 5.50
N ALA A 206 27.43 12.40 6.51
CA ALA A 206 27.12 12.70 7.90
C ALA A 206 27.09 14.21 8.20
N ALA A 207 28.05 14.97 7.67
CA ALA A 207 28.09 16.43 7.86
C ALA A 207 26.85 17.13 7.29
N THR A 208 26.40 16.68 6.12
CA THR A 208 25.19 17.19 5.44
C THR A 208 23.93 16.86 6.23
N ALA A 209 23.82 15.60 6.72
CA ALA A 209 22.71 15.17 7.56
C ALA A 209 22.65 15.92 8.90
N VAL A 210 23.79 16.19 9.52
CA VAL A 210 23.90 17.01 10.75
C VAL A 210 23.42 18.43 10.50
N ALA A 211 23.92 19.08 9.47
CA ALA A 211 23.53 20.44 9.11
C ALA A 211 22.02 20.52 8.77
N PHE A 212 21.50 19.54 8.07
CA PHE A 212 20.06 19.41 7.80
C PHE A 212 19.25 19.29 9.11
N LEU A 213 19.66 18.41 10.03
CA LEU A 213 18.95 18.22 11.30
C LEU A 213 18.88 19.52 12.12
N HIS A 214 19.95 20.30 12.15
CA HIS A 214 19.94 21.61 12.83
C HIS A 214 18.94 22.59 12.17
N ARG A 215 18.93 22.72 10.85
CA ARG A 215 17.96 23.58 10.16
C ARG A 215 16.53 23.08 10.35
N ALA A 216 16.29 21.75 10.28
CA ALA A 216 15.00 21.16 10.55
C ALA A 216 14.50 21.50 11.97
N ARG A 217 15.38 21.44 12.98
CA ARG A 217 15.04 21.85 14.37
C ARG A 217 14.61 23.30 14.46
N VAL A 218 15.37 24.21 13.84
CA VAL A 218 15.03 25.64 13.80
C VAL A 218 13.69 25.84 13.13
N TRP A 219 13.47 25.17 12.02
CA TRP A 219 12.21 25.24 11.30
C TRP A 219 11.04 24.70 12.13
N PHE A 220 11.17 23.55 12.78
CA PHE A 220 10.15 23.01 13.66
C PHE A 220 9.88 23.92 14.85
N ALA A 221 10.88 24.52 15.44
CA ALA A 221 10.73 25.47 16.55
C ALA A 221 9.93 26.70 16.13
N ALA A 222 10.20 27.26 14.93
CA ALA A 222 9.42 28.37 14.36
C ALA A 222 7.95 28.00 14.12
N HIS A 223 7.63 26.70 14.04
CA HIS A 223 6.27 26.18 13.89
C HIS A 223 5.69 25.59 15.20
N GLY A 224 6.23 26.01 16.36
CA GLY A 224 5.72 25.63 17.68
C GLY A 224 6.17 24.27 18.21
N ILE A 225 7.05 23.55 17.49
CA ILE A 225 7.68 22.32 17.97
C ILE A 225 9.08 22.64 18.50
N THR A 226 9.13 23.22 19.69
CA THR A 226 10.38 23.70 20.32
C THR A 226 11.25 22.60 20.88
N HIS A 227 10.67 21.41 21.16
CA HIS A 227 11.38 20.27 21.71
C HIS A 227 11.12 19.01 20.90
N ILE A 228 12.20 18.35 20.47
CA ILE A 228 12.15 17.03 19.81
C ILE A 228 12.67 15.98 20.80
N GLU A 229 11.78 15.11 21.28
CA GLU A 229 12.13 14.07 22.24
C GLU A 229 12.92 12.93 21.59
N ARG A 230 12.50 12.50 20.37
CA ARG A 230 13.16 11.41 19.66
C ARG A 230 13.36 11.76 18.18
N VAL A 231 14.53 11.42 17.68
CA VAL A 231 14.84 11.42 16.25
C VAL A 231 14.88 9.96 15.79
N VAL A 232 14.00 9.61 14.84
CA VAL A 232 13.90 8.26 14.26
C VAL A 232 14.52 8.28 12.89
N THR A 233 15.46 7.36 12.63
CA THR A 233 16.15 7.23 11.34
C THR A 233 16.23 5.77 10.93
N ASP A 234 16.56 5.52 9.68
CA ASP A 234 17.03 4.24 9.23
C ASP A 234 18.45 3.93 9.76
N ASN A 235 19.07 2.87 9.25
CA ASN A 235 20.44 2.47 9.58
C ASN A 235 21.47 3.00 8.56
N GLY A 236 21.16 4.06 7.82
CA GLY A 236 22.06 4.70 6.88
C GLY A 236 23.40 5.11 7.51
N ALA A 237 24.47 5.09 6.73
CA ALA A 237 25.82 5.38 7.24
C ALA A 237 25.91 6.77 7.87
N CYS A 238 25.24 7.77 7.31
CA CYS A 238 25.19 9.14 7.83
C CYS A 238 24.59 9.24 9.23
N TYR A 239 23.57 8.40 9.54
CA TYR A 239 22.90 8.38 10.84
C TYR A 239 23.61 7.51 11.88
N ARG A 240 24.53 6.63 11.45
CA ARG A 240 25.37 5.83 12.35
C ARG A 240 26.64 6.56 12.81
N ALA A 241 26.97 7.66 12.15
CA ALA A 241 28.16 8.43 12.46
C ALA A 241 28.07 9.10 13.84
N ASP A 242 29.17 9.13 14.58
CA ASP A 242 29.25 9.78 15.89
C ASP A 242 28.91 11.28 15.83
N ALA A 243 29.25 11.94 14.72
CA ALA A 243 28.87 13.33 14.50
C ALA A 243 27.36 13.54 14.52
N PHE A 244 26.58 12.60 13.92
CA PHE A 244 25.13 12.67 13.97
C PHE A 244 24.59 12.40 15.39
N ALA A 245 25.15 11.44 16.11
CA ALA A 245 24.77 11.18 17.49
C ALA A 245 25.01 12.40 18.39
N ARG A 246 26.13 13.10 18.23
CA ARG A 246 26.43 14.34 18.97
C ARG A 246 25.50 15.51 18.61
N SER A 247 24.95 15.54 17.39
CA SER A 247 24.05 16.61 16.91
C SER A 247 22.62 16.52 17.47
N LEU A 248 22.29 15.47 18.21
CA LEU A 248 20.92 15.22 18.68
C LEU A 248 20.45 16.19 19.78
N LEU A 249 21.35 16.96 20.42
CA LEU A 249 21.01 18.01 21.39
C LEU A 249 19.97 17.58 22.44
N GLY A 250 20.22 16.45 23.10
CA GLY A 250 19.34 15.90 24.13
C GLY A 250 18.17 15.04 23.60
N SER A 251 17.92 14.99 22.30
CA SER A 251 16.95 14.06 21.72
C SER A 251 17.48 12.64 21.77
N ARG A 252 16.60 11.69 22.06
CA ARG A 252 16.95 10.27 21.98
C ARG A 252 17.01 9.82 20.51
N HIS A 253 18.12 9.23 20.09
CA HIS A 253 18.22 8.58 18.78
C HIS A 253 17.51 7.23 18.82
N GLN A 254 16.61 6.98 17.88
CA GLN A 254 15.96 5.70 17.69
C GLN A 254 16.16 5.23 16.25
N ARG A 255 17.07 4.29 16.06
CA ARG A 255 17.22 3.63 14.75
C ARG A 255 16.18 2.55 14.60
N ILE A 256 15.63 2.40 13.39
CA ILE A 256 14.69 1.32 13.09
C ILE A 256 15.36 -0.04 13.19
N THR A 257 14.61 -1.04 13.62
CA THR A 257 15.09 -2.42 13.60
C THR A 257 15.19 -2.88 12.15
N PRO A 258 16.31 -3.49 11.72
CA PRO A 258 16.45 -4.05 10.39
C PRO A 258 15.25 -4.93 10.03
N TYR A 259 14.83 -4.89 8.77
CA TYR A 259 13.68 -5.65 8.25
C TYR A 259 12.34 -5.39 8.92
N THR A 260 12.17 -4.23 9.59
CA THR A 260 10.90 -3.84 10.23
C THR A 260 10.37 -2.54 9.61
N PRO A 261 9.77 -2.57 8.40
CA PRO A 261 9.32 -1.36 7.66
C PRO A 261 8.30 -0.52 8.42
N ARG A 262 7.59 -1.11 9.39
CA ARG A 262 6.54 -0.42 10.17
C ARG A 262 7.06 0.74 11.02
N HIS A 263 8.35 0.77 11.34
CA HIS A 263 8.92 1.81 12.19
C HIS A 263 9.13 3.13 11.45
N ASP A 264 9.32 3.08 10.14
CA ASP A 264 9.59 4.26 9.30
C ASP A 264 8.44 4.64 8.35
N GLY A 265 7.32 3.95 8.45
CA GLY A 265 6.17 4.10 7.56
C GLY A 265 5.60 5.51 7.43
N LYS A 266 5.95 6.45 8.33
CA LYS A 266 5.51 7.85 8.26
C LYS A 266 6.32 8.64 7.25
N VAL A 267 7.65 8.55 7.31
CA VAL A 267 8.52 9.24 6.36
C VAL A 267 8.50 8.53 5.00
N GLU A 268 8.40 7.20 4.96
CA GLU A 268 8.19 6.46 3.71
C GLU A 268 6.91 6.90 2.99
N ARG A 269 5.81 7.07 3.75
CA ARG A 269 4.56 7.57 3.18
C ARG A 269 4.70 9.01 2.69
N TYR A 270 5.37 9.88 3.45
CA TYR A 270 5.68 11.24 3.02
C TYR A 270 6.52 11.24 1.75
N ASN A 271 7.58 10.45 1.70
CA ASN A 271 8.43 10.31 0.53
C ASN A 271 7.70 9.79 -0.71
N ARG A 272 6.66 8.97 -0.52
CA ARG A 272 5.76 8.58 -1.60
C ARG A 272 4.92 9.75 -2.08
N ILE A 273 4.28 10.48 -1.17
CA ILE A 273 3.49 11.66 -1.50
C ILE A 273 4.35 12.71 -2.23
N LEU A 274 5.54 12.99 -1.71
CA LEU A 274 6.52 13.88 -2.34
C LEU A 274 6.87 13.41 -3.76
N ALA A 275 7.02 12.11 -3.96
CA ALA A 275 7.30 11.55 -5.28
C ALA A 275 6.12 11.68 -6.23
N GLU A 276 4.92 11.29 -5.81
CA GLU A 276 3.73 11.19 -6.65
C GLU A 276 3.11 12.57 -6.94
N GLU A 277 3.07 13.46 -5.95
CA GLU A 277 2.36 14.73 -6.05
C GLU A 277 3.29 15.91 -6.40
N PHE A 278 4.61 15.76 -6.25
CA PHE A 278 5.58 16.82 -6.56
C PHE A 278 6.63 16.38 -7.57
N LEU A 279 7.53 15.43 -7.22
CA LEU A 279 8.70 15.13 -8.04
C LEU A 279 8.34 14.64 -9.45
N TYR A 280 7.29 13.83 -9.56
CA TYR A 280 6.89 13.16 -10.79
C TYR A 280 5.52 13.56 -11.32
N ALA A 281 4.81 14.42 -10.60
CA ALA A 281 3.52 14.96 -11.03
C ALA A 281 3.65 15.94 -12.21
N ARG A 282 4.82 16.55 -12.35
CA ARG A 282 5.10 17.57 -13.38
C ARG A 282 6.34 17.20 -14.17
N THR A 283 6.48 17.82 -15.32
CA THR A 283 7.72 17.83 -16.10
C THR A 283 8.56 19.04 -15.71
N TRP A 284 9.84 18.82 -15.46
CA TRP A 284 10.78 19.86 -15.05
C TRP A 284 11.80 20.11 -16.16
N LEU A 285 12.07 21.38 -16.45
CA LEU A 285 13.04 21.77 -17.47
C LEU A 285 14.47 21.86 -16.92
N SER A 286 14.62 22.04 -15.60
CA SER A 286 15.94 22.05 -14.94
C SER A 286 15.81 21.64 -13.47
N GLU A 287 16.95 21.32 -12.86
CA GLU A 287 17.01 21.04 -11.43
C GLU A 287 16.71 22.29 -10.59
N ASP A 288 17.16 23.45 -11.04
CA ASP A 288 16.92 24.72 -10.34
C ASP A 288 15.43 25.03 -10.27
N GLN A 289 14.68 24.83 -11.38
CA GLN A 289 13.23 24.98 -11.38
C GLN A 289 12.56 24.05 -10.35
N ARG A 290 13.01 22.80 -10.25
CA ARG A 290 12.46 21.84 -9.26
C ARG A 290 12.82 22.26 -7.83
N ARG A 291 14.03 22.76 -7.61
CA ARG A 291 14.49 23.22 -6.29
C ARG A 291 13.69 24.43 -5.80
N GLU A 292 13.47 25.41 -6.66
CA GLU A 292 12.64 26.57 -6.33
C GLU A 292 11.20 26.15 -5.98
N ALA A 293 10.62 25.25 -6.76
CA ALA A 293 9.28 24.75 -6.51
C ALA A 293 9.18 23.90 -5.22
N LEU A 294 10.29 23.37 -4.70
CA LEU A 294 10.29 22.61 -3.45
C LEU A 294 9.91 23.47 -2.23
N ALA A 295 10.29 24.74 -2.22
CA ALA A 295 9.89 25.69 -1.17
C ALA A 295 8.36 25.87 -1.16
N ILE A 296 7.75 26.02 -2.33
CA ILE A 296 6.29 26.12 -2.50
C ILE A 296 5.61 24.82 -2.08
N TRP A 297 6.22 23.68 -2.46
CA TRP A 297 5.71 22.37 -2.02
C TRP A 297 5.67 22.22 -0.50
N ASN A 298 6.70 22.63 0.21
CA ASN A 298 6.74 22.58 1.68
C ASN A 298 5.57 23.37 2.29
N ILE A 299 5.24 24.54 1.74
CA ILE A 299 4.08 25.33 2.17
C ILE A 299 2.79 24.60 1.85
N HIS A 300 2.62 24.17 0.59
CA HIS A 300 1.43 23.47 0.15
C HIS A 300 1.15 22.22 0.99
N TYR A 301 2.15 21.36 1.19
CA TYR A 301 2.00 20.13 1.96
C TYR A 301 1.56 20.39 3.41
N ASN A 302 2.15 21.37 4.05
CA ASN A 302 1.95 21.61 5.46
C ASN A 302 0.67 22.39 5.78
N PHE A 303 0.27 23.31 4.90
CA PHE A 303 -0.79 24.28 5.20
C PHE A 303 -2.03 24.17 4.30
N HIS A 304 -1.95 23.47 3.19
CA HIS A 304 -3.05 23.42 2.21
C HIS A 304 -3.47 21.99 1.84
N ARG A 305 -2.56 21.02 1.93
CA ARG A 305 -2.86 19.65 1.52
C ARG A 305 -3.66 18.91 2.58
N PRO A 306 -4.87 18.38 2.24
CA PRO A 306 -5.64 17.53 3.15
C PRO A 306 -4.86 16.28 3.55
N HIS A 307 -4.92 15.92 4.83
CA HIS A 307 -4.20 14.77 5.37
C HIS A 307 -5.12 13.86 6.19
N SER A 308 -5.21 12.57 5.84
CA SER A 308 -6.08 11.58 6.49
C SER A 308 -5.82 11.38 7.99
N ALA A 309 -4.61 11.66 8.48
CA ALA A 309 -4.30 11.59 9.90
C ALA A 309 -4.69 12.86 10.67
N ALA A 310 -5.16 13.90 9.98
CA ALA A 310 -5.67 15.15 10.52
C ALA A 310 -7.14 15.38 10.11
N ASP A 311 -7.89 14.29 9.94
CA ASP A 311 -9.32 14.29 9.60
C ASP A 311 -9.67 15.09 8.35
N GLY A 312 -8.74 15.09 7.38
CA GLY A 312 -8.89 15.84 6.13
C GLY A 312 -8.31 17.25 6.16
N GLU A 313 -7.89 17.74 7.32
CA GLU A 313 -7.24 19.04 7.48
C GLU A 313 -5.74 18.95 7.14
N PRO A 314 -5.07 20.09 6.85
CA PRO A 314 -3.63 20.12 6.63
C PRO A 314 -2.83 19.74 7.90
N PRO A 315 -1.59 19.24 7.77
CA PRO A 315 -0.72 18.90 8.90
C PRO A 315 -0.59 19.98 9.97
N ALA A 316 -0.51 21.25 9.58
CA ALA A 316 -0.38 22.38 10.49
C ALA A 316 -1.57 22.56 11.44
N SER A 317 -2.77 22.11 11.07
CA SER A 317 -3.98 22.19 11.92
C SER A 317 -3.81 21.41 13.24
N ARG A 318 -2.92 20.42 13.27
CA ARG A 318 -2.64 19.61 14.48
C ARG A 318 -1.64 20.25 15.45
N LEU A 319 -1.14 21.42 15.14
CA LEU A 319 -0.37 22.24 16.05
C LEU A 319 -1.32 23.02 16.93
N ARG A 320 -0.95 23.26 18.20
CA ARG A 320 -1.80 24.05 19.12
C ARG A 320 -2.02 25.45 18.54
N GLN A 321 -3.24 25.95 18.58
CA GLN A 321 -3.57 27.33 18.22
C GLN A 321 -2.70 28.29 19.04
N GLY A 322 -2.00 29.18 18.37
CA GLY A 322 -1.07 30.15 18.97
C GLY A 322 0.20 30.36 18.16
N VAL A 323 0.50 29.51 17.21
CA VAL A 323 1.56 29.77 16.23
C VAL A 323 0.94 30.62 15.12
N SER A 324 1.17 31.93 15.19
CA SER A 324 0.81 32.81 14.08
C SER A 324 1.65 32.40 12.86
N ASN A 325 0.99 31.93 11.83
CA ASN A 325 1.62 31.56 10.57
C ASN A 325 1.92 32.87 9.79
N VAL A 326 3.05 33.47 10.06
CA VAL A 326 3.51 34.71 9.38
C VAL A 326 3.65 34.52 7.86
N LEU A 327 3.75 33.27 7.40
CA LEU A 327 3.86 32.92 5.97
C LEU A 327 2.50 32.80 5.24
N ALA A 328 1.37 32.80 5.97
CA ALA A 328 0.04 32.76 5.34
C ALA A 328 -0.44 34.12 4.80
N SER A 329 0.32 35.20 5.02
CA SER A 329 -0.05 36.57 4.62
C SER A 329 0.56 37.05 3.32
N TYR A 330 1.23 36.21 2.56
CA TYR A 330 1.66 36.52 1.19
C TYR A 330 0.73 35.83 0.18
N ASN A 331 -0.40 36.48 -0.05
CA ASN A 331 -1.17 36.34 -1.30
C ASN A 331 -0.71 37.38 -2.29
#